data_b992cd9963bc326db343e1b220657693
#
_entry.id   b992cd9963bc326db343e1b220657693
#
_cell.length_a   1.000
_cell.length_b   1.000
_cell.length_c   1.000
_cell.angle_alpha   90.00
_cell.angle_beta   90.00
_cell.angle_gamma   90.00
#
_symmetry.space_group_name_H-M   'P 1'
#
loop_
_entity.id
_entity.type
_entity.pdbx_description
1 polymer ?
#
loop_
_entity_poly.entity_id
_entity_poly.type
_entity_poly.pdbx_seq_one_letter_code
_entity_poly.pdbx_strand_id
1 'polypeptide(L)'
;GLGEVDGAHYGGAHAFNLKSIVWYQPAEFEARGYSVPTTWDEMIALADQIVADGMTPFCFGMYSNGASGWLATDWMEDIMLRTGEGTVTYDKWVNHEIPFNDPVVQNAATLLSQIMHTEGYVVGGTDAIVSTYFGNAQDPMFEKDANGNPGCFMHRQASFITCLLYTSDAADEGLG
;
A
#
# COMPACT_ATOMS: atom_id res chain seq x y z
N GLY A 1 4.70 -24.50 14.39
CA GLY A 1 4.21 -23.13 14.67
C GLY A 1 5.25 -22.11 14.26
N LEU A 2 4.87 -20.82 14.22
CA LEU A 2 5.82 -19.74 13.96
C LEU A 2 6.97 -19.78 14.98
N GLY A 3 8.22 -19.81 14.49
CA GLY A 3 9.40 -19.90 15.33
C GLY A 3 9.77 -21.32 15.78
N GLU A 4 9.13 -22.36 15.24
CA GLU A 4 9.43 -23.75 15.52
C GLU A 4 10.09 -24.43 14.31
N VAL A 5 11.21 -25.10 14.54
CA VAL A 5 11.92 -25.90 13.54
C VAL A 5 12.29 -27.22 14.19
N ASP A 6 11.95 -28.34 13.54
CA ASP A 6 12.23 -29.70 14.01
C ASP A 6 11.80 -29.97 15.48
N GLY A 7 10.65 -29.42 15.88
CA GLY A 7 10.09 -29.55 17.23
C GLY A 7 10.77 -28.70 18.30
N ALA A 8 11.74 -27.86 17.96
CA ALA A 8 12.39 -26.92 18.87
C ALA A 8 11.94 -25.49 18.60
N HIS A 9 11.68 -24.72 19.64
CA HIS A 9 11.30 -23.32 19.56
C HIS A 9 12.54 -22.41 19.53
N TYR A 10 12.71 -21.62 18.47
CA TYR A 10 13.81 -20.68 18.26
C TYR A 10 13.38 -19.21 18.36
N GLY A 11 12.09 -18.96 18.42
CA GLY A 11 11.55 -17.60 18.52
C GLY A 11 10.11 -17.59 18.96
N GLY A 12 9.66 -16.45 19.47
CA GLY A 12 8.27 -16.18 19.82
C GLY A 12 7.72 -14.97 19.07
N ALA A 13 6.42 -14.98 18.76
CA ALA A 13 5.76 -13.83 18.17
C ALA A 13 5.78 -12.67 19.19
N HIS A 14 6.37 -11.55 18.80
CA HIS A 14 6.48 -10.35 19.63
C HIS A 14 5.45 -9.29 19.24
N ALA A 15 5.21 -9.11 17.94
CA ALA A 15 4.26 -8.13 17.43
C ALA A 15 3.57 -8.68 16.19
N PHE A 16 2.34 -8.23 15.98
CA PHE A 16 1.55 -8.54 14.79
C PHE A 16 1.16 -7.23 14.09
N ASN A 17 1.33 -7.20 12.79
CA ASN A 17 0.86 -6.11 11.95
C ASN A 17 -0.24 -6.62 11.03
N LEU A 18 -1.36 -5.93 11.02
CA LEU A 18 -2.39 -6.15 10.01
C LEU A 18 -1.89 -5.56 8.71
N LYS A 19 -1.78 -6.38 7.68
CA LYS A 19 -1.41 -5.99 6.31
C LYS A 19 -2.68 -5.69 5.50
N SER A 20 -2.52 -5.26 4.26
CA SER A 20 -3.63 -5.11 3.31
C SER A 20 -4.66 -4.03 3.69
N ILE A 21 -4.24 -2.98 4.37
CA ILE A 21 -5.09 -1.84 4.71
C ILE A 21 -4.83 -0.72 3.70
N VAL A 22 -5.91 -0.14 3.18
CA VAL A 22 -5.88 1.13 2.45
C VAL A 22 -6.38 2.23 3.37
N TRP A 23 -5.48 3.13 3.71
CA TRP A 23 -5.75 4.31 4.52
C TRP A 23 -6.28 5.43 3.65
N TYR A 24 -7.26 6.18 4.13
CA TYR A 24 -7.82 7.34 3.45
C TYR A 24 -8.37 8.35 4.48
N GLN A 25 -8.61 9.57 4.06
CA GLN A 25 -9.25 10.59 4.90
C GLN A 25 -10.76 10.65 4.60
N PRO A 26 -11.64 10.20 5.52
CA PRO A 26 -13.08 10.19 5.28
C PRO A 26 -13.66 11.57 4.94
N ALA A 27 -13.21 12.62 5.62
CA ALA A 27 -13.67 13.99 5.37
C ALA A 27 -13.34 14.49 3.94
N GLU A 28 -12.17 14.09 3.40
CA GLU A 28 -11.77 14.45 2.03
C GLU A 28 -12.60 13.71 0.98
N PHE A 29 -12.93 12.46 1.26
CA PHE A 29 -13.81 11.65 0.40
C PHE A 29 -15.23 12.23 0.38
N GLU A 30 -15.80 12.52 1.56
CA GLU A 30 -17.14 13.10 1.69
C GLU A 30 -17.23 14.46 0.99
N ALA A 31 -16.24 15.36 1.20
CA ALA A 31 -16.22 16.69 0.60
C ALA A 31 -16.23 16.69 -0.94
N ARG A 32 -15.74 15.59 -1.55
CA ARG A 32 -15.65 15.43 -3.02
C ARG A 32 -16.68 14.44 -3.59
N GLY A 33 -17.49 13.82 -2.72
CA GLY A 33 -18.48 12.81 -3.12
C GLY A 33 -17.84 11.49 -3.58
N TYR A 34 -16.61 11.18 -3.13
CA TYR A 34 -15.97 9.91 -3.43
C TYR A 34 -16.54 8.80 -2.54
N SER A 35 -16.76 7.65 -3.16
CA SER A 35 -17.20 6.45 -2.44
C SER A 35 -16.01 5.55 -2.11
N VAL A 36 -16.02 4.92 -0.94
CA VAL A 36 -15.00 3.94 -0.58
C VAL A 36 -15.15 2.70 -1.48
N PRO A 37 -14.12 2.34 -2.26
CA PRO A 37 -14.20 1.19 -3.16
C PRO A 37 -14.24 -0.13 -2.37
N THR A 38 -15.01 -1.08 -2.86
CA THR A 38 -15.15 -2.44 -2.30
C THR A 38 -14.53 -3.50 -3.20
N THR A 39 -14.23 -3.15 -4.45
CA THR A 39 -13.59 -4.02 -5.43
C THR A 39 -12.37 -3.35 -6.04
N TRP A 40 -11.53 -4.14 -6.73
CA TRP A 40 -10.39 -3.60 -7.48
C TRP A 40 -10.83 -2.63 -8.57
N ASP A 41 -11.84 -3.02 -9.34
CA ASP A 41 -12.34 -2.20 -10.45
C ASP A 41 -12.91 -0.85 -9.95
N GLU A 42 -13.61 -0.87 -8.82
CA GLU A 42 -14.07 0.37 -8.18
C GLU A 42 -12.90 1.24 -7.68
N MET A 43 -11.83 0.63 -7.19
CA MET A 43 -10.63 1.37 -6.76
C MET A 43 -9.93 2.03 -7.95
N ILE A 44 -9.82 1.33 -9.08
CA ILE A 44 -9.27 1.89 -10.31
C ILE A 44 -10.17 3.00 -10.87
N ALA A 45 -11.50 2.79 -10.90
CA ALA A 45 -12.45 3.81 -11.34
C ALA A 45 -12.40 5.08 -10.47
N LEU A 46 -12.25 4.92 -9.16
CA LEU A 46 -12.04 6.04 -8.25
C LEU A 46 -10.70 6.74 -8.52
N ALA A 47 -9.64 5.99 -8.78
CA ALA A 47 -8.34 6.57 -9.11
C ALA A 47 -8.40 7.39 -10.41
N ASP A 48 -9.07 6.86 -11.44
CA ASP A 48 -9.32 7.59 -12.70
C ASP A 48 -10.12 8.88 -12.47
N GLN A 49 -11.14 8.83 -11.62
CA GLN A 49 -11.93 10.00 -11.26
C GLN A 49 -11.07 11.06 -10.56
N ILE A 50 -10.25 10.66 -9.58
CA ILE A 50 -9.35 11.58 -8.84
C ILE A 50 -8.37 12.26 -9.81
N VAL A 51 -7.82 11.51 -10.77
CA VAL A 51 -6.94 12.06 -11.81
C VAL A 51 -7.71 13.03 -12.72
N ALA A 52 -8.93 12.69 -13.13
CA ALA A 52 -9.77 13.57 -13.95
C ALA A 52 -10.14 14.87 -13.21
N ASP A 53 -10.24 14.83 -11.89
CA ASP A 53 -10.43 16.01 -11.03
C ASP A 53 -9.14 16.81 -10.80
N GLY A 54 -8.02 16.42 -11.44
CA GLY A 54 -6.73 17.10 -11.38
C GLY A 54 -5.90 16.80 -10.15
N MET A 55 -6.18 15.68 -9.46
CA MET A 55 -5.52 15.28 -8.21
C MET A 55 -4.85 13.91 -8.35
N THR A 56 -4.11 13.50 -7.32
CA THR A 56 -3.36 12.24 -7.33
C THR A 56 -3.98 11.22 -6.37
N PRO A 57 -4.38 10.02 -6.84
CA PRO A 57 -5.07 9.04 -5.99
C PRO A 57 -4.17 8.39 -4.93
N PHE A 58 -2.92 8.04 -5.25
CA PHE A 58 -2.11 7.22 -4.36
C PHE A 58 -0.85 7.91 -3.83
N CYS A 59 -0.65 7.77 -2.55
CA CYS A 59 0.64 7.93 -1.89
C CYS A 59 1.36 6.58 -1.94
N PHE A 60 2.50 6.49 -2.61
CA PHE A 60 3.25 5.24 -2.73
C PHE A 60 4.76 5.50 -2.70
N GLY A 61 5.44 4.90 -1.76
CA GLY A 61 6.89 4.92 -1.65
C GLY A 61 7.39 3.58 -1.13
N MET A 62 8.45 3.04 -1.73
CA MET A 62 8.99 1.74 -1.33
C MET A 62 10.49 1.74 -1.04
N TYR A 63 11.09 2.93 -0.91
CA TYR A 63 12.47 3.03 -0.45
C TYR A 63 12.56 2.66 1.03
N SER A 64 13.46 1.76 1.39
CA SER A 64 13.71 1.30 2.76
C SER A 64 15.17 0.86 2.92
N ASN A 65 16.13 1.63 2.42
CA ASN A 65 17.54 1.28 2.42
C ASN A 65 17.79 -0.13 1.84
N GLY A 66 18.49 -0.99 2.57
CA GLY A 66 18.78 -2.37 2.14
C GLY A 66 17.56 -3.29 2.03
N ALA A 67 16.41 -2.87 2.53
CA ALA A 67 15.14 -3.61 2.46
C ALA A 67 14.16 -3.02 1.44
N SER A 68 14.61 -2.11 0.55
CA SER A 68 13.73 -1.49 -0.45
C SER A 68 12.99 -2.54 -1.29
N GLY A 69 11.73 -2.26 -1.61
CA GLY A 69 10.88 -3.14 -2.40
C GLY A 69 9.94 -4.05 -1.58
N TRP A 70 10.08 -4.16 -0.27
CA TRP A 70 9.20 -5.02 0.55
C TRP A 70 7.71 -4.62 0.45
N LEU A 71 7.40 -3.35 0.19
CA LEU A 71 6.03 -2.93 -0.04
C LEU A 71 5.44 -3.52 -1.32
N ALA A 72 6.24 -3.64 -2.38
CA ALA A 72 5.80 -4.29 -3.61
C ALA A 72 5.52 -5.79 -3.35
N THR A 73 6.33 -6.44 -2.53
CA THR A 73 6.09 -7.83 -2.09
C THR A 73 4.76 -7.93 -1.33
N ASP A 74 4.51 -7.03 -0.39
CA ASP A 74 3.24 -6.98 0.36
C ASP A 74 2.02 -6.80 -0.58
N TRP A 75 2.15 -5.99 -1.63
CA TRP A 75 1.10 -5.83 -2.64
C TRP A 75 0.89 -7.11 -3.45
N MET A 76 1.98 -7.73 -3.91
CA MET A 76 1.93 -8.98 -4.69
C MET A 76 1.26 -10.10 -3.89
N GLU A 77 1.67 -10.29 -2.64
CA GLU A 77 1.11 -11.30 -1.74
C GLU A 77 -0.40 -11.08 -1.53
N ASP A 78 -0.81 -9.85 -1.25
CA ASP A 78 -2.21 -9.50 -1.03
C ASP A 78 -3.07 -9.73 -2.28
N ILE A 79 -2.59 -9.32 -3.46
CA ILE A 79 -3.29 -9.56 -4.72
C ILE A 79 -3.37 -11.05 -5.03
N MET A 80 -2.29 -11.79 -4.83
CA MET A 80 -2.25 -13.24 -5.00
C MET A 80 -3.30 -13.97 -4.14
N LEU A 81 -3.41 -13.58 -2.86
CA LEU A 81 -4.39 -14.13 -1.92
C LEU A 81 -5.85 -13.85 -2.34
N ARG A 82 -6.09 -12.76 -3.09
CA ARG A 82 -7.43 -12.33 -3.50
C ARG A 82 -7.83 -12.80 -4.90
N THR A 83 -6.86 -12.99 -5.79
CA THR A 83 -7.12 -13.33 -7.21
C THR A 83 -6.90 -14.79 -7.55
N GLY A 84 -6.20 -15.54 -6.69
CA GLY A 84 -6.03 -16.98 -6.80
C GLY A 84 -7.07 -17.77 -5.98
N GLU A 85 -6.71 -18.97 -5.59
CA GLU A 85 -7.48 -19.81 -4.68
C GLU A 85 -7.15 -19.53 -3.20
N GLY A 86 -6.89 -18.25 -2.88
CA GLY A 86 -6.50 -17.83 -1.53
C GLY A 86 -5.14 -18.41 -1.11
N THR A 87 -5.09 -18.96 0.10
CA THR A 87 -3.86 -19.54 0.66
C THR A 87 -3.35 -20.74 -0.12
N VAL A 88 -4.22 -21.49 -0.82
CA VAL A 88 -3.80 -22.67 -1.60
C VAL A 88 -2.84 -22.28 -2.72
N THR A 89 -3.17 -21.25 -3.49
CA THR A 89 -2.28 -20.75 -4.55
C THR A 89 -1.04 -20.06 -3.98
N TYR A 90 -1.22 -19.32 -2.90
CA TYR A 90 -0.12 -18.67 -2.21
C TYR A 90 0.92 -19.68 -1.68
N ASP A 91 0.47 -20.74 -1.02
CA ASP A 91 1.34 -21.79 -0.50
C ASP A 91 2.09 -22.52 -1.63
N LYS A 92 1.43 -22.82 -2.75
CA LYS A 92 2.10 -23.39 -3.93
C LYS A 92 3.21 -22.50 -4.48
N TRP A 93 2.97 -21.18 -4.50
CA TRP A 93 3.97 -20.21 -4.94
C TRP A 93 5.17 -20.15 -3.99
N VAL A 94 4.92 -20.03 -2.68
CA VAL A 94 5.97 -19.99 -1.64
C VAL A 94 6.78 -21.28 -1.60
N ASN A 95 6.14 -22.44 -1.82
CA ASN A 95 6.78 -23.74 -1.84
C ASN A 95 7.43 -24.10 -3.21
N HIS A 96 7.41 -23.19 -4.17
CA HIS A 96 7.93 -23.40 -5.53
C HIS A 96 7.22 -24.52 -6.31
N GLU A 97 5.97 -24.82 -5.99
CA GLU A 97 5.16 -25.78 -6.71
C GLU A 97 4.60 -25.19 -8.02
N ILE A 98 4.43 -23.86 -8.07
CA ILE A 98 4.16 -23.10 -9.29
C ILE A 98 5.32 -22.17 -9.59
N PRO A 99 5.66 -21.93 -10.88
CA PRO A 99 6.75 -21.06 -11.26
C PRO A 99 6.39 -19.58 -11.05
N PHE A 100 7.40 -18.70 -10.93
CA PHE A 100 7.19 -17.26 -10.77
C PHE A 100 6.47 -16.62 -11.97
N ASN A 101 6.50 -17.24 -13.15
CA ASN A 101 5.78 -16.82 -14.34
C ASN A 101 4.43 -17.55 -14.52
N ASP A 102 3.89 -18.12 -13.46
CA ASP A 102 2.53 -18.67 -13.49
C ASP A 102 1.51 -17.55 -13.79
N PRO A 103 0.43 -17.85 -14.53
CA PRO A 103 -0.58 -16.85 -14.88
C PRO A 103 -1.15 -16.08 -13.68
N VAL A 104 -1.29 -16.71 -12.52
CA VAL A 104 -1.80 -16.04 -11.31
C VAL A 104 -0.80 -15.00 -10.79
N VAL A 105 0.50 -15.30 -10.84
CA VAL A 105 1.58 -14.37 -10.46
C VAL A 105 1.67 -13.22 -11.45
N GLN A 106 1.59 -13.52 -12.76
CA GLN A 106 1.56 -12.51 -13.82
C GLN A 106 0.36 -11.57 -13.68
N ASN A 107 -0.82 -12.12 -13.33
CA ASN A 107 -2.01 -11.32 -13.07
C ASN A 107 -1.79 -10.36 -11.88
N ALA A 108 -1.23 -10.85 -10.78
CA ALA A 108 -0.93 -10.01 -9.62
C ALA A 108 0.06 -8.88 -9.97
N ALA A 109 1.10 -9.19 -10.74
CA ALA A 109 2.06 -8.18 -11.21
C ALA A 109 1.39 -7.15 -12.14
N THR A 110 0.47 -7.58 -12.99
CA THR A 110 -0.29 -6.71 -13.90
C THR A 110 -1.18 -5.74 -13.11
N LEU A 111 -1.91 -6.22 -12.12
CA LEU A 111 -2.74 -5.38 -11.26
C LEU A 111 -1.89 -4.37 -10.47
N LEU A 112 -0.79 -4.80 -9.87
CA LEU A 112 0.13 -3.88 -9.20
C LEU A 112 0.68 -2.82 -10.17
N SER A 113 1.03 -3.24 -11.40
CA SER A 113 1.52 -2.36 -12.45
C SER A 113 0.51 -1.26 -12.83
N GLN A 114 -0.79 -1.52 -12.75
CA GLN A 114 -1.83 -0.48 -12.96
C GLN A 114 -1.67 0.67 -11.97
N ILE A 115 -1.41 0.36 -10.70
CA ILE A 115 -1.18 1.41 -9.69
C ILE A 115 0.13 2.14 -9.94
N MET A 116 1.23 1.40 -10.20
CA MET A 116 2.58 1.96 -10.23
C MET A 116 2.89 2.75 -11.51
N HIS A 117 2.30 2.38 -12.63
CA HIS A 117 2.71 2.87 -13.95
C HIS A 117 1.63 3.66 -14.69
N THR A 118 0.42 3.78 -14.15
CA THR A 118 -0.58 4.68 -14.74
C THR A 118 -0.21 6.12 -14.43
N GLU A 119 -0.13 6.93 -15.47
CA GLU A 119 0.23 8.35 -15.35
C GLU A 119 -0.76 9.08 -14.42
N GLY A 120 -0.23 9.88 -13.52
CA GLY A 120 -1.01 10.65 -12.55
C GLY A 120 -1.46 9.87 -11.31
N TYR A 121 -1.27 8.55 -11.26
CA TYR A 121 -1.77 7.74 -10.13
C TYR A 121 -0.97 7.92 -8.85
N VAL A 122 0.32 8.17 -8.93
CA VAL A 122 1.22 8.21 -7.76
C VAL A 122 1.89 9.57 -7.64
N VAL A 123 2.02 10.06 -6.42
CA VAL A 123 2.74 11.30 -6.11
C VAL A 123 4.17 11.24 -6.66
N GLY A 124 4.52 12.22 -7.49
CA GLY A 124 5.83 12.29 -8.14
C GLY A 124 6.03 11.31 -9.30
N GLY A 125 5.00 10.52 -9.63
CA GLY A 125 5.03 9.54 -10.74
C GLY A 125 5.79 8.26 -10.40
N THR A 126 5.91 7.38 -11.38
CA THR A 126 6.52 6.05 -11.24
C THR A 126 7.95 6.11 -10.69
N ASP A 127 8.76 7.05 -11.15
CA ASP A 127 10.17 7.17 -10.74
C ASP A 127 10.32 7.57 -9.26
N ALA A 128 9.34 8.25 -8.70
CA ALA A 128 9.34 8.62 -7.29
C ALA A 128 9.13 7.42 -6.35
N ILE A 129 8.44 6.37 -6.80
CA ILE A 129 8.10 5.20 -5.97
C ILE A 129 9.35 4.58 -5.34
N VAL A 130 10.43 4.42 -6.12
CA VAL A 130 11.66 3.76 -5.67
C VAL A 130 12.55 4.65 -4.81
N SER A 131 12.35 5.96 -4.82
CA SER A 131 13.12 6.95 -4.07
C SER A 131 12.38 7.50 -2.85
N THR A 132 11.05 7.41 -2.81
CA THR A 132 10.24 7.86 -1.67
C THR A 132 10.34 6.87 -0.52
N TYR A 133 10.79 7.36 0.63
CA TYR A 133 10.89 6.55 1.85
C TYR A 133 9.50 6.11 2.32
N PHE A 134 9.36 4.82 2.64
CA PHE A 134 8.06 4.22 2.97
C PHE A 134 7.39 4.88 4.19
N GLY A 135 8.16 5.38 5.13
CA GLY A 135 7.65 6.01 6.35
C GLY A 135 7.13 7.43 6.17
N ASN A 136 7.46 8.09 5.05
CA ASN A 136 7.02 9.44 4.70
C ASN A 136 6.10 9.46 3.46
N ALA A 137 5.87 8.29 2.86
CA ALA A 137 5.07 8.21 1.64
C ALA A 137 3.63 8.70 1.83
N GLN A 138 3.09 8.65 3.05
CA GLN A 138 1.76 9.11 3.41
C GLN A 138 1.68 10.61 3.72
N ASP A 139 2.79 11.30 3.95
CA ASP A 139 2.80 12.71 4.39
C ASP A 139 1.99 13.62 3.46
N PRO A 140 2.06 13.49 2.11
CA PRO A 140 1.25 14.29 1.21
C PRO A 140 -0.26 14.14 1.42
N MET A 141 -0.74 13.07 2.04
CA MET A 141 -2.16 12.90 2.38
C MET A 141 -2.65 13.97 3.36
N PHE A 142 -1.77 14.44 4.23
CA PHE A 142 -2.08 15.43 5.28
C PHE A 142 -1.66 16.84 4.90
N GLU A 143 -0.82 16.99 3.88
CA GLU A 143 -0.39 18.28 3.36
C GLU A 143 -1.43 18.83 2.37
N LYS A 144 -1.73 20.12 2.48
CA LYS A 144 -2.69 20.79 1.61
C LYS A 144 -1.98 21.71 0.63
N ASP A 145 -2.38 21.66 -0.63
CA ASP A 145 -1.98 22.65 -1.63
C ASP A 145 -2.65 24.01 -1.40
N ALA A 146 -2.34 25.02 -2.23
CA ALA A 146 -2.93 26.35 -2.16
C ALA A 146 -4.46 26.37 -2.36
N ASN A 147 -5.03 25.31 -2.94
CA ASN A 147 -6.47 25.14 -3.17
C ASN A 147 -7.13 24.34 -2.05
N GLY A 148 -6.36 23.86 -1.06
CA GLY A 148 -6.84 23.03 0.04
C GLY A 148 -6.96 21.55 -0.30
N ASN A 149 -6.37 21.09 -1.41
CA ASN A 149 -6.38 19.67 -1.79
C ASN A 149 -5.23 18.92 -1.14
N PRO A 150 -5.46 17.69 -0.64
CA PRO A 150 -4.37 16.83 -0.20
C PRO A 150 -3.50 16.39 -1.39
N GLY A 151 -2.22 16.13 -1.14
CA GLY A 151 -1.30 15.66 -2.18
C GLY A 151 -1.61 14.25 -2.70
N CYS A 152 -2.37 13.45 -1.93
CA CYS A 152 -2.90 12.14 -2.35
C CYS A 152 -4.06 11.70 -1.46
N PHE A 153 -4.84 10.72 -1.89
CA PHE A 153 -6.10 10.32 -1.24
C PHE A 153 -6.07 8.97 -0.56
N MET A 154 -5.24 8.04 -1.06
CA MET A 154 -5.17 6.67 -0.58
C MET A 154 -3.72 6.24 -0.36
N HIS A 155 -3.49 5.51 0.74
CA HIS A 155 -2.19 4.94 1.07
C HIS A 155 -2.34 3.49 1.54
N ARG A 156 -1.78 2.53 0.80
CA ARG A 156 -1.80 1.14 1.24
C ARG A 156 -0.57 0.84 2.09
N GLN A 157 -0.81 0.52 3.35
CA GLN A 157 0.25 0.21 4.30
C GLN A 157 -0.28 -0.61 5.48
N ALA A 158 0.61 -1.38 6.12
CA ALA A 158 0.30 -2.14 7.32
C ALA A 158 -0.02 -1.25 8.53
N SER A 159 -0.65 -1.83 9.56
CA SER A 159 -1.11 -1.10 10.75
C SER A 159 -0.01 -0.39 11.53
N PHE A 160 1.25 -0.78 11.41
CA PHE A 160 2.36 -0.09 12.08
C PHE A 160 2.54 1.37 11.64
N ILE A 161 2.01 1.75 10.44
CA ILE A 161 2.15 3.12 9.94
C ILE A 161 1.54 4.15 10.91
N THR A 162 0.54 3.75 11.68
CA THR A 162 -0.07 4.63 12.70
C THR A 162 0.91 5.10 13.75
N CYS A 163 1.94 4.30 14.05
CA CYS A 163 2.99 4.72 14.98
C CYS A 163 3.83 5.86 14.40
N LEU A 164 4.09 5.84 13.09
CA LEU A 164 4.83 6.91 12.42
C LEU A 164 3.97 8.17 12.29
N LEU A 165 2.69 8.03 11.94
CA LEU A 165 1.74 9.14 11.87
C LEU A 165 1.60 9.83 13.23
N TYR A 166 1.44 9.06 14.31
CA TYR A 166 1.28 9.61 15.66
C TYR A 166 2.53 10.35 16.14
N THR A 167 3.72 9.87 15.81
CA THR A 167 4.97 10.52 16.23
C THR A 167 5.25 11.82 15.46
N SER A 168 4.87 11.92 14.19
CA SER A 168 4.98 13.15 13.42
C SER A 168 3.98 14.21 13.90
N ASP A 169 2.74 13.81 14.15
CA ASP A 169 1.69 14.70 14.66
C ASP A 169 2.01 15.25 16.08
N ALA A 170 2.52 14.37 16.97
CA ALA A 170 2.94 14.77 18.30
C ALA A 170 4.17 15.72 18.32
N ALA A 171 4.97 15.74 17.26
CA ALA A 171 6.07 16.69 17.10
C ALA A 171 5.59 18.07 16.62
N ASP A 172 4.50 18.11 15.86
CA ASP A 172 3.88 19.35 15.37
C ASP A 172 2.95 20.00 16.41
N GLU A 173 2.36 19.22 17.32
CA GLU A 173 1.67 19.72 18.52
C GLU A 173 2.67 20.21 19.58
N GLY A 174 3.73 20.87 19.09
CA GLY A 174 4.79 21.41 19.91
C GLY A 174 4.24 22.13 21.13
N LEU A 175 4.59 21.53 22.21
CA LEU A 175 4.55 22.01 23.56
C LEU A 175 4.40 23.53 23.65
N GLY A 176 3.14 23.99 23.73
CA GLY A 176 2.81 25.33 24.18
C GLY A 176 3.09 25.46 25.67
#